data_2ebde5601d47892ef47f9230c2b726d2
#
_entry.id   2ebde5601d47892ef47f9230c2b726d2
#
_cell.length_a   1.000
_cell.length_b   1.000
_cell.length_c   1.000
_cell.angle_alpha   90.00
_cell.angle_beta   90.00
_cell.angle_gamma   90.00
#
_symmetry.space_group_name_H-M   'P 1'
#
loop_
_entity.id
_entity.type
_entity.pdbx_description
1 polymer ?
#
loop_
_entity_poly.entity_id
_entity_poly.type
_entity_poly.pdbx_seq_one_letter_code
_entity_poly.pdbx_strand_id
1 'polypeptide(L)'
;MQGALVDGKGEMWHSLAHHTIMFSLLADKLDNTFRRLRGLGKISEKNIADALRDIRLALLEADVEFGVAREFIGRVNERAMGQEVLKSIKPGEQIVKIFRDEIAALLGGDAVGLDLTDPARIMVVGLNGAGKTTTSAKLALRLKNEGRRPLLVACDLVRPAAVDQLATLAEQIGVPVYKPAPGSRDVVAVAREALEWARTQNGTVMIFDTAGRQEVDEALIDELRHLHAFLAPRETLLVADAATGQQAVNVAQTFDRAVNVTGIVLTKLDGDARGGAALSMRSVTGKPIKFSGEGEKLDQFGPFVPGRMADRILGMGDIVGLVEHAAARIDEEQAAKSMDRMMSGKFDFNDFLDQMKMMQSLGPLEGLLGLLPGFGKIKKQLPEGALDPRRMKHMEAIVLSMTAKERSNPNLLNPSRRRRIAAGCGRPLMEVNKLIKNFSEMRKMMSGKGKMGAMMKQMASMKGKGGKVPGFPGMGGGLGGLKGLGGLGGGLGGLFGGRR
;
A
#
# COMPACT_ATOMS: atom_id res chain seq x y z
N MET A 1 34.93 8.40 38.36
CA MET A 1 34.70 7.67 37.09
C MET A 1 33.22 7.40 36.98
N GLN A 2 32.51 8.30 36.35
CA GLN A 2 31.09 8.19 36.04
C GLN A 2 30.96 7.71 34.59
N GLY A 3 30.50 6.48 34.39
CA GLY A 3 30.20 5.93 33.09
C GLY A 3 28.79 6.32 32.65
N ALA A 4 28.69 7.10 31.59
CA ALA A 4 27.43 7.45 30.95
C ALA A 4 26.87 6.23 30.21
N LEU A 5 25.74 5.72 30.66
CA LEU A 5 24.88 4.80 29.91
C LEU A 5 24.18 5.61 28.81
N VAL A 6 24.61 5.43 27.59
CA VAL A 6 23.94 5.98 26.39
C VAL A 6 22.70 5.13 26.11
N ASP A 7 21.55 5.75 26.25
CA ASP A 7 20.22 5.15 26.05
C ASP A 7 19.93 5.03 24.56
N GLY A 8 20.20 3.84 23.98
CA GLY A 8 20.02 3.52 22.54
C GLY A 8 18.56 3.44 22.07
N LYS A 9 17.61 4.01 22.79
CA LYS A 9 16.17 3.99 22.47
C LYS A 9 15.64 5.25 21.79
N GLY A 10 16.47 6.29 21.62
CA GLY A 10 16.06 7.56 21.04
C GLY A 10 16.00 7.57 19.50
N GLU A 11 16.89 6.84 18.83
CA GLU A 11 17.04 6.92 17.38
C GLU A 11 16.06 6.06 16.58
N MET A 12 15.45 5.06 17.19
CA MET A 12 14.48 4.17 16.52
C MET A 12 13.09 4.81 16.31
N TRP A 13 12.84 5.97 16.91
CA TRP A 13 11.52 6.63 16.88
C TRP A 13 11.39 7.74 15.84
N HIS A 14 12.49 8.25 15.29
CA HIS A 14 12.44 9.25 14.20
C HIS A 14 12.14 8.65 12.82
N SER A 15 12.34 7.34 12.62
CA SER A 15 12.08 6.65 11.34
C SER A 15 10.60 6.34 11.08
N LEU A 16 9.73 6.43 12.07
CA LEU A 16 8.31 6.05 11.92
C LEU A 16 7.35 7.19 11.51
N ALA A 17 7.86 8.42 11.38
CA ALA A 17 7.01 9.60 11.17
C ALA A 17 6.85 10.03 9.70
N HIS A 18 7.53 9.39 8.75
CA HIS A 18 7.51 9.79 7.33
C HIS A 18 7.06 8.63 6.42
N HIS A 19 5.82 8.16 6.58
CA HIS A 19 5.15 7.54 5.46
C HIS A 19 4.72 8.66 4.51
N THR A 20 5.69 9.17 3.77
CA THR A 20 5.46 10.11 2.68
C THR A 20 4.67 9.36 1.62
N ILE A 21 3.45 9.81 1.36
CA ILE A 21 2.58 9.22 0.35
C ILE A 21 3.31 9.38 -0.99
N MET A 22 3.63 8.27 -1.63
CA MET A 22 4.17 8.24 -2.99
C MET A 22 3.36 9.18 -3.90
N PHE A 23 4.03 9.95 -4.75
CA PHE A 23 3.44 10.97 -5.61
C PHE A 23 2.84 12.20 -4.90
N SER A 24 3.10 12.42 -3.60
CA SER A 24 2.46 13.53 -2.86
C SER A 24 2.67 14.88 -3.55
N LEU A 25 3.87 15.16 -4.01
CA LEU A 25 4.20 16.42 -4.70
C LEU A 25 3.46 16.55 -6.04
N LEU A 26 3.46 15.48 -6.85
CA LEU A 26 2.76 15.45 -8.12
C LEU A 26 1.23 15.49 -7.89
N ALA A 27 0.73 14.67 -6.98
CA ALA A 27 -0.70 14.61 -6.64
C ALA A 27 -1.23 15.95 -6.10
N ASP A 28 -0.49 16.65 -5.24
CA ASP A 28 -0.88 17.96 -4.70
C ASP A 28 -0.96 19.02 -5.80
N LYS A 29 0.01 19.04 -6.74
CA LYS A 29 -0.01 19.96 -7.88
C LYS A 29 -1.17 19.67 -8.83
N LEU A 30 -1.39 18.40 -9.14
CA LEU A 30 -2.50 17.97 -9.98
C LEU A 30 -3.86 18.28 -9.31
N ASP A 31 -4.04 17.97 -8.01
CA ASP A 31 -5.28 18.25 -7.29
C ASP A 31 -5.60 19.75 -7.28
N ASN A 32 -4.59 20.62 -7.10
CA ASN A 32 -4.79 22.07 -7.18
C ASN A 32 -5.27 22.54 -8.55
N THR A 33 -4.68 21.99 -9.63
CA THR A 33 -5.08 22.32 -11.01
C THR A 33 -6.50 21.79 -11.29
N PHE A 34 -6.82 20.56 -10.90
CA PHE A 34 -8.14 19.97 -11.08
C PHE A 34 -9.22 20.63 -10.25
N ARG A 35 -8.91 21.15 -9.05
CA ARG A 35 -9.87 21.94 -8.26
C ARG A 35 -10.25 23.23 -8.96
N ARG A 36 -9.25 23.91 -9.57
CA ARG A 36 -9.55 25.11 -10.38
C ARG A 36 -10.47 24.76 -11.53
N LEU A 37 -10.22 23.68 -12.25
CA LEU A 37 -11.06 23.23 -13.36
C LEU A 37 -12.47 22.82 -12.92
N ARG A 38 -12.60 22.08 -11.80
CA ARG A 38 -13.92 21.68 -11.26
C ARG A 38 -14.75 22.87 -10.76
N GLY A 39 -14.10 23.94 -10.33
CA GLY A 39 -14.78 25.17 -9.89
C GLY A 39 -15.35 26.02 -11.01
N LEU A 40 -15.02 25.73 -12.28
CA LEU A 40 -15.50 26.44 -13.44
C LEU A 40 -16.82 25.83 -13.93
N GLY A 41 -17.88 26.60 -13.93
CA GLY A 41 -19.21 26.16 -14.44
C GLY A 41 -19.22 25.94 -15.97
N LYS A 42 -18.37 26.68 -16.70
CA LYS A 42 -18.09 26.48 -18.14
C LYS A 42 -16.57 26.45 -18.33
N ILE A 43 -16.09 25.55 -19.16
CA ILE A 43 -14.68 25.45 -19.49
C ILE A 43 -14.46 25.98 -20.91
N SER A 44 -13.48 26.87 -21.06
CA SER A 44 -13.02 27.37 -22.35
C SER A 44 -11.73 26.65 -22.78
N GLU A 45 -11.41 26.68 -24.08
CA GLU A 45 -10.15 26.19 -24.62
C GLU A 45 -8.94 26.80 -23.89
N LYS A 46 -9.02 28.09 -23.55
CA LYS A 46 -7.96 28.77 -22.77
C LYS A 46 -7.77 28.15 -21.38
N ASN A 47 -8.87 27.81 -20.67
CA ASN A 47 -8.76 27.19 -19.36
C ASN A 47 -8.12 25.80 -19.44
N ILE A 48 -8.40 25.04 -20.51
CA ILE A 48 -7.77 23.75 -20.77
C ILE A 48 -6.28 23.93 -21.05
N ALA A 49 -5.91 24.85 -21.95
CA ALA A 49 -4.51 25.12 -22.30
C ALA A 49 -3.67 25.53 -21.08
N ASP A 50 -4.20 26.42 -20.23
CA ASP A 50 -3.53 26.84 -18.98
C ASP A 50 -3.34 25.65 -18.03
N ALA A 51 -4.36 24.81 -17.86
CA ALA A 51 -4.28 23.62 -17.00
C ALA A 51 -3.27 22.59 -17.53
N LEU A 52 -3.26 22.34 -18.86
CA LEU A 52 -2.31 21.43 -19.48
C LEU A 52 -0.86 21.90 -19.34
N ARG A 53 -0.64 23.22 -19.38
CA ARG A 53 0.68 23.81 -19.12
C ARG A 53 1.14 23.54 -17.70
N ASP A 54 0.27 23.79 -16.70
CA ASP A 54 0.59 23.55 -15.30
C ASP A 54 0.89 22.06 -15.03
N ILE A 55 0.10 21.17 -15.63
CA ILE A 55 0.29 19.72 -15.50
C ILE A 55 1.58 19.25 -16.16
N ARG A 56 1.91 19.79 -17.35
CA ARG A 56 3.19 19.47 -18.00
C ARG A 56 4.37 19.84 -17.12
N LEU A 57 4.34 21.01 -16.48
CA LEU A 57 5.37 21.41 -15.53
C LEU A 57 5.44 20.46 -14.33
N ALA A 58 4.30 20.07 -13.77
CA ALA A 58 4.24 19.14 -12.65
C ALA A 58 4.82 17.75 -13.02
N LEU A 59 4.57 17.25 -14.23
CA LEU A 59 5.16 15.99 -14.72
C LEU A 59 6.68 16.07 -14.86
N LEU A 60 7.19 17.17 -15.43
CA LEU A 60 8.63 17.38 -15.57
C LEU A 60 9.34 17.51 -14.21
N GLU A 61 8.74 18.19 -13.25
CA GLU A 61 9.24 18.28 -11.88
C GLU A 61 9.18 16.94 -11.12
N ALA A 62 8.29 16.05 -11.54
CA ALA A 62 8.21 14.68 -11.06
C ALA A 62 9.17 13.72 -11.78
N ASP A 63 10.14 14.23 -12.55
CA ASP A 63 11.13 13.48 -13.32
C ASP A 63 10.54 12.59 -14.44
N VAL A 64 9.37 12.94 -14.99
CA VAL A 64 8.88 12.31 -16.22
C VAL A 64 9.74 12.75 -17.40
N GLU A 65 10.11 11.79 -18.26
CA GLU A 65 10.87 12.07 -19.48
C GLU A 65 10.13 13.07 -20.39
N PHE A 66 10.86 14.00 -20.98
CA PHE A 66 10.27 15.13 -21.73
C PHE A 66 9.37 14.69 -22.90
N GLY A 67 9.81 13.70 -23.69
CA GLY A 67 9.06 13.16 -24.82
C GLY A 67 7.75 12.52 -24.37
N VAL A 68 7.81 11.74 -23.28
CA VAL A 68 6.66 11.09 -22.65
C VAL A 68 5.67 12.13 -22.13
N ALA A 69 6.14 13.16 -21.41
CA ALA A 69 5.28 14.23 -20.93
C ALA A 69 4.61 15.00 -22.08
N ARG A 70 5.35 15.29 -23.15
CA ARG A 70 4.83 15.99 -24.35
C ARG A 70 3.75 15.17 -25.05
N GLU A 71 4.00 13.90 -25.29
CA GLU A 71 3.06 13.00 -25.96
C GLU A 71 1.79 12.82 -25.12
N PHE A 72 1.93 12.61 -23.82
CA PHE A 72 0.81 12.52 -22.88
C PHE A 72 -0.07 13.77 -22.92
N ILE A 73 0.53 14.97 -22.84
CA ILE A 73 -0.21 16.24 -22.90
C ILE A 73 -0.90 16.40 -24.26
N GLY A 74 -0.26 15.96 -25.35
CA GLY A 74 -0.88 15.97 -26.69
C GLY A 74 -2.17 15.14 -26.75
N ARG A 75 -2.10 13.88 -26.28
CA ARG A 75 -3.28 12.98 -26.23
C ARG A 75 -4.39 13.51 -25.34
N VAL A 76 -4.04 14.04 -24.17
CA VAL A 76 -5.03 14.63 -23.27
C VAL A 76 -5.68 15.87 -23.91
N ASN A 77 -4.88 16.73 -24.58
CA ASN A 77 -5.41 17.91 -25.26
C ASN A 77 -6.42 17.56 -26.36
N GLU A 78 -6.11 16.60 -27.22
CA GLU A 78 -7.02 16.14 -28.27
C GLU A 78 -8.35 15.66 -27.68
N ARG A 79 -8.33 14.86 -26.62
CA ARG A 79 -9.54 14.36 -25.97
C ARG A 79 -10.29 15.44 -25.19
N ALA A 80 -9.58 16.35 -24.54
CA ALA A 80 -10.17 17.43 -23.74
C ALA A 80 -10.83 18.51 -24.60
N MET A 81 -10.33 18.74 -25.80
CA MET A 81 -10.91 19.69 -26.79
C MET A 81 -12.11 19.09 -27.53
N GLY A 82 -12.46 17.83 -27.29
CA GLY A 82 -13.62 17.18 -27.92
C GLY A 82 -14.93 17.87 -27.54
N GLN A 83 -15.87 17.92 -28.47
CA GLN A 83 -17.17 18.58 -28.29
C GLN A 83 -18.00 18.01 -27.15
N GLU A 84 -17.79 16.74 -26.79
CA GLU A 84 -18.45 16.08 -25.66
C GLU A 84 -18.06 16.71 -24.31
N VAL A 85 -16.79 17.12 -24.17
CA VAL A 85 -16.29 17.78 -22.96
C VAL A 85 -16.78 19.20 -22.87
N LEU A 86 -16.69 19.96 -23.97
CA LEU A 86 -17.08 21.37 -24.01
C LEU A 86 -18.59 21.59 -23.81
N LYS A 87 -19.41 20.62 -24.23
CA LYS A 87 -20.88 20.64 -24.08
C LYS A 87 -21.37 19.95 -22.80
N SER A 88 -20.48 19.36 -22.00
CA SER A 88 -20.86 18.63 -20.79
C SER A 88 -21.43 19.55 -19.72
N ILE A 89 -22.36 19.00 -18.92
CA ILE A 89 -22.88 19.64 -17.70
C ILE A 89 -21.79 19.74 -16.61
N LYS A 90 -20.80 18.83 -16.65
CA LYS A 90 -19.70 18.75 -15.69
C LYS A 90 -18.33 18.58 -16.39
N PRO A 91 -17.91 19.57 -17.15
CA PRO A 91 -16.72 19.41 -17.99
C PRO A 91 -15.43 19.20 -17.17
N GLY A 92 -15.32 19.79 -15.98
CA GLY A 92 -14.17 19.58 -15.10
C GLY A 92 -14.01 18.13 -14.60
N GLU A 93 -15.13 17.43 -14.33
CA GLU A 93 -15.08 16.01 -13.95
C GLU A 93 -14.68 15.13 -15.14
N GLN A 94 -15.13 15.45 -16.35
CA GLN A 94 -14.74 14.72 -17.56
C GLN A 94 -13.25 14.88 -17.89
N ILE A 95 -12.70 16.07 -17.74
CA ILE A 95 -11.26 16.29 -17.92
C ILE A 95 -10.44 15.44 -16.93
N VAL A 96 -10.82 15.41 -15.65
CA VAL A 96 -10.14 14.56 -14.66
C VAL A 96 -10.20 13.08 -15.06
N LYS A 97 -11.35 12.62 -15.57
CA LYS A 97 -11.49 11.25 -16.08
C LYS A 97 -10.57 10.99 -17.27
N ILE A 98 -10.49 11.92 -18.24
CA ILE A 98 -9.58 11.80 -19.37
C ILE A 98 -8.13 11.66 -18.88
N PHE A 99 -7.69 12.50 -17.93
CA PHE A 99 -6.36 12.40 -17.34
C PHE A 99 -6.12 11.04 -16.67
N ARG A 100 -7.07 10.57 -15.88
CA ARG A 100 -7.00 9.25 -15.23
C ARG A 100 -6.80 8.13 -16.24
N ASP A 101 -7.64 8.13 -17.28
CA ASP A 101 -7.63 7.08 -18.30
C ASP A 101 -6.32 7.12 -19.12
N GLU A 102 -5.80 8.32 -19.44
CA GLU A 102 -4.52 8.47 -20.12
C GLU A 102 -3.31 8.10 -19.25
N ILE A 103 -3.32 8.41 -17.94
CA ILE A 103 -2.28 7.95 -17.02
C ILE A 103 -2.32 6.42 -16.91
N ALA A 104 -3.51 5.83 -16.75
CA ALA A 104 -3.65 4.38 -16.69
C ALA A 104 -3.15 3.71 -18.00
N ALA A 105 -3.50 4.26 -19.15
CA ALA A 105 -3.01 3.78 -20.44
C ALA A 105 -1.49 3.90 -20.58
N LEU A 106 -0.90 5.01 -20.15
CA LEU A 106 0.55 5.24 -20.14
C LEU A 106 1.27 4.23 -19.25
N LEU A 107 0.67 3.84 -18.11
CA LEU A 107 1.17 2.81 -17.21
C LEU A 107 0.95 1.37 -17.70
N GLY A 108 0.21 1.18 -18.81
CA GLY A 108 0.01 -0.12 -19.44
C GLY A 108 -1.43 -0.60 -19.55
N GLY A 109 -2.41 0.19 -19.07
CA GLY A 109 -3.85 -0.12 -19.12
C GLY A 109 -4.25 -1.20 -18.10
N ASP A 110 -3.97 -2.45 -18.40
CA ASP A 110 -4.32 -3.59 -17.56
C ASP A 110 -3.11 -4.15 -16.79
N ALA A 111 -3.39 -4.83 -15.68
CA ALA A 111 -2.38 -5.54 -14.93
C ALA A 111 -1.90 -6.78 -15.71
N VAL A 112 -0.58 -6.98 -15.78
CA VAL A 112 0.04 -8.11 -16.48
C VAL A 112 0.66 -9.06 -15.47
N GLY A 113 0.22 -10.32 -15.47
CA GLY A 113 0.77 -11.38 -14.62
C GLY A 113 2.09 -11.96 -15.11
N LEU A 114 2.55 -12.99 -14.39
CA LEU A 114 3.73 -13.77 -14.77
C LEU A 114 3.35 -14.90 -15.75
N ASP A 115 4.24 -15.20 -16.69
CA ASP A 115 4.22 -16.47 -17.42
C ASP A 115 4.88 -17.56 -16.56
N LEU A 116 4.05 -18.40 -15.95
CA LEU A 116 4.48 -19.53 -15.13
C LEU A 116 4.29 -20.87 -15.83
N THR A 117 4.33 -20.86 -17.17
CA THR A 117 4.32 -22.09 -17.99
C THR A 117 5.61 -22.88 -17.73
N ASP A 118 5.48 -24.20 -17.54
CA ASP A 118 6.61 -25.06 -17.27
C ASP A 118 7.59 -25.16 -18.46
N PRO A 119 8.90 -25.08 -18.24
CA PRO A 119 9.62 -24.85 -16.98
C PRO A 119 9.58 -23.38 -16.53
N ALA A 120 8.94 -23.11 -15.39
CA ALA A 120 8.79 -21.74 -14.87
C ALA A 120 10.10 -21.27 -14.20
N ARG A 121 10.95 -20.60 -14.98
CA ARG A 121 12.20 -19.99 -14.53
C ARG A 121 12.07 -18.48 -14.60
N ILE A 122 12.36 -17.81 -13.48
CA ILE A 122 12.32 -16.36 -13.33
C ILE A 122 13.72 -15.87 -13.03
N MET A 123 14.24 -14.98 -13.86
CA MET A 123 15.52 -14.33 -13.66
C MET A 123 15.30 -12.90 -13.15
N VAL A 124 15.87 -12.55 -12.00
CA VAL A 124 15.72 -11.24 -11.38
C VAL A 124 16.99 -10.44 -11.62
N VAL A 125 16.89 -9.32 -12.35
CA VAL A 125 18.02 -8.48 -12.74
C VAL A 125 17.84 -7.03 -12.28
N GLY A 126 18.93 -6.24 -12.26
CA GLY A 126 18.90 -4.82 -11.88
C GLY A 126 20.17 -4.36 -11.17
N LEU A 127 20.26 -3.07 -10.87
CA LEU A 127 21.41 -2.46 -10.20
C LEU A 127 21.53 -2.87 -8.73
N ASN A 128 22.69 -2.59 -8.12
CA ASN A 128 22.88 -2.70 -6.68
C ASN A 128 21.93 -1.75 -5.95
N GLY A 129 21.39 -2.24 -4.82
CA GLY A 129 20.48 -1.43 -4.00
C GLY A 129 19.06 -1.30 -4.56
N ALA A 130 18.77 -1.77 -5.78
CA ALA A 130 17.41 -1.77 -6.34
C ALA A 130 16.45 -2.72 -5.60
N GLY A 131 16.94 -3.62 -4.76
CA GLY A 131 16.10 -4.53 -3.97
C GLY A 131 15.86 -5.90 -4.60
N LYS A 132 16.76 -6.41 -5.46
CA LYS A 132 16.63 -7.72 -6.14
C LYS A 132 16.40 -8.87 -5.17
N THR A 133 17.31 -9.04 -4.20
CA THR A 133 17.26 -10.13 -3.21
C THR A 133 15.97 -10.10 -2.38
N THR A 134 15.58 -8.91 -1.93
CA THR A 134 14.31 -8.73 -1.21
C THR A 134 13.11 -9.00 -2.11
N THR A 135 13.16 -8.58 -3.37
CA THR A 135 12.11 -8.85 -4.36
C THR A 135 11.99 -10.33 -4.67
N SER A 136 13.12 -11.05 -4.82
CA SER A 136 13.15 -12.50 -5.02
C SER A 136 12.44 -13.24 -3.87
N ALA A 137 12.70 -12.84 -2.62
CA ALA A 137 12.04 -13.42 -1.45
C ALA A 137 10.53 -13.04 -1.37
N LYS A 138 10.18 -11.78 -1.64
CA LYS A 138 8.78 -11.32 -1.67
C LYS A 138 7.97 -12.04 -2.75
N LEU A 139 8.55 -12.20 -3.93
CA LEU A 139 7.94 -12.93 -5.03
C LEU A 139 7.74 -14.40 -4.67
N ALA A 140 8.76 -15.04 -4.06
CA ALA A 140 8.64 -16.41 -3.58
C ALA A 140 7.54 -16.58 -2.54
N LEU A 141 7.45 -15.67 -1.55
CA LEU A 141 6.37 -15.69 -0.56
C LEU A 141 4.99 -15.57 -1.22
N ARG A 142 4.84 -14.67 -2.18
CA ARG A 142 3.61 -14.48 -2.92
C ARG A 142 3.21 -15.75 -3.67
N LEU A 143 4.13 -16.33 -4.46
CA LEU A 143 3.88 -17.55 -5.21
C LEU A 143 3.54 -18.74 -4.30
N LYS A 144 4.18 -18.83 -3.13
CA LYS A 144 3.84 -19.82 -2.11
C LYS A 144 2.40 -19.64 -1.60
N ASN A 145 1.98 -18.41 -1.32
CA ASN A 145 0.62 -18.11 -0.90
C ASN A 145 -0.43 -18.37 -2.00
N GLU A 146 -0.02 -18.31 -3.28
CA GLU A 146 -0.83 -18.71 -4.44
C GLU A 146 -0.82 -20.23 -4.70
N GLY A 147 -0.26 -21.03 -3.77
CA GLY A 147 -0.24 -22.49 -3.84
C GLY A 147 0.88 -23.06 -4.74
N ARG A 148 1.83 -22.24 -5.20
CA ARG A 148 3.02 -22.70 -5.92
C ARG A 148 4.10 -23.18 -4.96
N ARG A 149 5.09 -23.92 -5.48
CA ARG A 149 6.27 -24.36 -4.73
C ARG A 149 7.51 -23.69 -5.31
N PRO A 150 7.79 -22.43 -4.92
CA PRO A 150 8.95 -21.70 -5.40
C PRO A 150 10.24 -22.23 -4.80
N LEU A 151 11.32 -22.16 -5.58
CA LEU A 151 12.69 -22.42 -5.18
C LEU A 151 13.51 -21.16 -5.44
N LEU A 152 14.31 -20.74 -4.49
CA LEU A 152 15.23 -19.63 -4.63
C LEU A 152 16.63 -20.13 -5.00
N VAL A 153 17.32 -19.39 -5.87
CA VAL A 153 18.70 -19.71 -6.29
C VAL A 153 19.56 -18.47 -6.13
N ALA A 154 20.61 -18.57 -5.30
CA ALA A 154 21.54 -17.48 -5.06
C ALA A 154 22.59 -17.42 -6.18
N CYS A 155 22.47 -16.46 -7.09
CA CYS A 155 23.38 -16.22 -8.20
C CYS A 155 24.20 -14.91 -8.05
N ASP A 156 24.14 -14.19 -6.93
CA ASP A 156 25.03 -13.06 -6.63
C ASP A 156 26.34 -13.60 -6.02
N LEU A 157 27.25 -14.03 -6.89
CA LEU A 157 28.55 -14.59 -6.51
C LEU A 157 29.58 -13.52 -6.15
N VAL A 158 29.31 -12.28 -6.47
CA VAL A 158 30.22 -11.14 -6.22
C VAL A 158 30.20 -10.73 -4.75
N ARG A 159 29.05 -10.87 -4.10
CA ARG A 159 28.83 -10.46 -2.71
C ARG A 159 28.43 -11.66 -1.84
N PRO A 160 29.35 -12.25 -1.09
CA PRO A 160 29.02 -13.40 -0.21
C PRO A 160 27.86 -13.11 0.74
N ALA A 161 27.79 -11.89 1.29
CA ALA A 161 26.69 -11.48 2.15
C ALA A 161 25.31 -11.52 1.46
N ALA A 162 25.23 -11.43 0.13
CA ALA A 162 23.96 -11.51 -0.59
C ALA A 162 23.39 -12.95 -0.58
N VAL A 163 24.26 -13.96 -0.66
CA VAL A 163 23.88 -15.37 -0.55
C VAL A 163 23.27 -15.65 0.84
N ASP A 164 23.93 -15.16 1.89
CA ASP A 164 23.45 -15.33 3.27
C ASP A 164 22.17 -14.53 3.53
N GLN A 165 22.06 -13.34 2.94
CA GLN A 165 20.85 -12.53 3.01
C GLN A 165 19.66 -13.27 2.38
N LEU A 166 19.82 -13.80 1.16
CA LEU A 166 18.76 -14.56 0.49
C LEU A 166 18.37 -15.80 1.31
N ALA A 167 19.36 -16.49 1.87
CA ALA A 167 19.13 -17.66 2.69
C ALA A 167 18.33 -17.34 3.97
N THR A 168 18.66 -16.26 4.65
CA THR A 168 17.92 -15.80 5.84
C THR A 168 16.48 -15.46 5.50
N LEU A 169 16.26 -14.76 4.38
CA LEU A 169 14.91 -14.43 3.91
C LEU A 169 14.13 -15.70 3.51
N ALA A 170 14.78 -16.64 2.85
CA ALA A 170 14.20 -17.92 2.46
C ALA A 170 13.75 -18.74 3.68
N GLU A 171 14.57 -18.78 4.73
CA GLU A 171 14.23 -19.43 6.00
C GLU A 171 13.02 -18.78 6.66
N GLN A 172 12.98 -17.45 6.74
CA GLN A 172 11.84 -16.71 7.32
C GLN A 172 10.52 -17.02 6.64
N ILE A 173 10.53 -17.23 5.32
CA ILE A 173 9.31 -17.55 4.55
C ILE A 173 9.08 -19.05 4.36
N GLY A 174 10.01 -19.89 4.83
CA GLY A 174 9.95 -21.34 4.68
C GLY A 174 9.92 -21.78 3.22
N VAL A 175 10.86 -21.25 2.40
CA VAL A 175 11.06 -21.59 0.98
C VAL A 175 12.47 -22.17 0.82
N PRO A 176 12.63 -23.30 0.10
CA PRO A 176 13.96 -23.85 -0.15
C PRO A 176 14.84 -22.90 -0.98
N VAL A 177 16.13 -22.84 -0.64
CA VAL A 177 17.12 -22.02 -1.35
C VAL A 177 18.34 -22.85 -1.71
N TYR A 178 18.79 -22.75 -2.95
CA TYR A 178 20.07 -23.27 -3.40
C TYR A 178 21.17 -22.25 -3.12
N LYS A 179 22.20 -22.70 -2.38
CA LYS A 179 23.40 -21.90 -2.08
C LYS A 179 24.59 -22.48 -2.86
N PRO A 180 25.32 -21.66 -3.63
CA PRO A 180 26.53 -22.10 -4.31
C PRO A 180 27.61 -22.50 -3.28
N ALA A 181 28.54 -23.35 -3.71
CA ALA A 181 29.73 -23.69 -2.92
C ALA A 181 30.57 -22.41 -2.66
N PRO A 182 31.21 -22.29 -1.48
CA PRO A 182 32.08 -21.16 -1.19
C PRO A 182 33.18 -21.02 -2.25
N GLY A 183 33.36 -19.80 -2.79
CA GLY A 183 34.36 -19.53 -3.83
C GLY A 183 33.90 -19.80 -5.25
N SER A 184 32.67 -20.23 -5.51
CA SER A 184 32.09 -20.31 -6.85
C SER A 184 32.16 -18.96 -7.57
N ARG A 185 32.57 -18.98 -8.83
CA ARG A 185 32.71 -17.77 -9.67
C ARG A 185 31.95 -17.86 -11.00
N ASP A 186 31.54 -19.04 -11.39
CA ASP A 186 30.79 -19.29 -12.64
C ASP A 186 29.29 -19.41 -12.33
N VAL A 187 28.55 -18.37 -12.67
CA VAL A 187 27.10 -18.29 -12.42
C VAL A 187 26.32 -19.34 -13.24
N VAL A 188 26.82 -19.71 -14.43
CA VAL A 188 26.19 -20.75 -15.28
C VAL A 188 26.37 -22.14 -14.68
N ALA A 189 27.55 -22.41 -14.11
CA ALA A 189 27.79 -23.66 -13.38
C ALA A 189 26.86 -23.75 -12.16
N VAL A 190 26.77 -22.70 -11.36
CA VAL A 190 25.83 -22.61 -10.21
C VAL A 190 24.37 -22.83 -10.65
N ALA A 191 23.96 -22.21 -11.75
CA ALA A 191 22.60 -22.40 -12.27
C ALA A 191 22.35 -23.85 -12.72
N ARG A 192 23.35 -24.52 -13.33
CA ARG A 192 23.26 -25.92 -13.72
C ARG A 192 23.06 -26.82 -12.50
N GLU A 193 23.89 -26.65 -11.47
CA GLU A 193 23.80 -27.39 -10.23
C GLU A 193 22.46 -27.16 -9.52
N ALA A 194 21.97 -25.92 -9.53
CA ALA A 194 20.66 -25.56 -8.98
C ALA A 194 19.50 -26.24 -9.72
N LEU A 195 19.60 -26.39 -11.05
CA LEU A 195 18.60 -27.14 -11.85
C LEU A 195 18.57 -28.63 -11.49
N GLU A 196 19.74 -29.25 -11.25
CA GLU A 196 19.82 -30.65 -10.79
C GLU A 196 19.26 -30.79 -9.37
N TRP A 197 19.64 -29.87 -8.46
CA TRP A 197 19.07 -29.81 -7.10
C TRP A 197 17.55 -29.67 -7.11
N ALA A 198 17.01 -28.80 -7.98
CA ALA A 198 15.57 -28.54 -8.07
C ALA A 198 14.76 -29.81 -8.39
N ARG A 199 15.31 -30.76 -9.12
CA ARG A 199 14.66 -32.05 -9.41
C ARG A 199 14.35 -32.85 -8.14
N THR A 200 15.14 -32.64 -7.08
CA THR A 200 14.96 -33.31 -5.79
C THR A 200 13.97 -32.57 -4.88
N GLN A 201 13.69 -31.29 -5.17
CA GLN A 201 12.90 -30.38 -4.28
C GLN A 201 11.42 -30.32 -4.62
N ASN A 202 11.00 -30.99 -5.71
CA ASN A 202 9.59 -30.97 -6.14
C ASN A 202 9.03 -29.53 -6.35
N GLY A 203 9.90 -28.56 -6.72
CA GLY A 203 9.54 -27.17 -6.99
C GLY A 203 8.81 -27.00 -8.32
N THR A 204 7.94 -26.00 -8.41
CA THR A 204 7.19 -25.66 -9.63
C THR A 204 7.68 -24.36 -10.28
N VAL A 205 8.41 -23.52 -9.55
CA VAL A 205 8.94 -22.25 -10.04
C VAL A 205 10.32 -22.04 -9.46
N MET A 206 11.27 -21.62 -10.28
CA MET A 206 12.62 -21.27 -9.82
C MET A 206 12.86 -19.77 -10.01
N ILE A 207 13.40 -19.12 -8.98
CA ILE A 207 13.70 -17.68 -8.98
C ILE A 207 15.21 -17.53 -8.80
N PHE A 208 15.88 -16.98 -9.79
CA PHE A 208 17.33 -16.76 -9.81
C PHE A 208 17.63 -15.30 -9.41
N ASP A 209 18.19 -15.12 -8.21
CA ASP A 209 18.61 -13.81 -7.69
C ASP A 209 20.01 -13.50 -8.18
N THR A 210 20.16 -12.62 -9.19
CA THR A 210 21.44 -12.36 -9.85
C THR A 210 22.23 -11.24 -9.18
N ALA A 211 23.51 -11.17 -9.48
CA ALA A 211 24.37 -10.07 -9.08
C ALA A 211 23.84 -8.73 -9.62
N GLY A 212 24.21 -7.65 -8.94
CA GLY A 212 24.06 -6.29 -9.44
C GLY A 212 25.35 -5.55 -9.25
N ARG A 213 25.54 -4.48 -10.02
CA ARG A 213 26.63 -3.51 -9.84
C ARG A 213 26.06 -2.12 -9.65
N GLN A 214 26.90 -1.18 -9.27
CA GLN A 214 26.48 0.24 -9.10
C GLN A 214 26.09 0.86 -10.43
N GLU A 215 26.78 0.46 -11.50
CA GLU A 215 26.55 0.89 -12.87
C GLU A 215 26.43 -0.33 -13.79
N VAL A 216 25.85 -0.15 -14.95
CA VAL A 216 25.77 -1.19 -15.98
C VAL A 216 27.09 -1.20 -16.73
N ASP A 217 27.93 -2.20 -16.46
CA ASP A 217 29.19 -2.45 -17.17
C ASP A 217 29.11 -3.67 -18.09
N GLU A 218 30.07 -3.80 -19.00
CA GLU A 218 30.09 -4.91 -19.98
C GLU A 218 30.19 -6.27 -19.28
N ALA A 219 30.97 -6.38 -18.20
CA ALA A 219 31.16 -7.65 -17.50
C ALA A 219 29.86 -8.15 -16.85
N LEU A 220 29.04 -7.26 -16.28
CA LEU A 220 27.71 -7.62 -15.76
C LEU A 220 26.80 -8.06 -16.90
N ILE A 221 26.78 -7.30 -17.98
CA ILE A 221 25.92 -7.61 -19.13
C ILE A 221 26.27 -8.96 -19.75
N ASP A 222 27.55 -9.27 -19.89
CA ASP A 222 27.97 -10.56 -20.45
C ASP A 222 27.66 -11.73 -19.52
N GLU A 223 27.86 -11.58 -18.21
CA GLU A 223 27.45 -12.57 -17.22
C GLU A 223 25.95 -12.86 -17.32
N LEU A 224 25.12 -11.81 -17.36
CA LEU A 224 23.68 -11.94 -17.45
C LEU A 224 23.23 -12.52 -18.79
N ARG A 225 23.89 -12.20 -19.91
CA ARG A 225 23.62 -12.80 -21.23
C ARG A 225 23.89 -14.31 -21.24
N HIS A 226 25.04 -14.73 -20.69
CA HIS A 226 25.38 -16.14 -20.60
C HIS A 226 24.38 -16.90 -19.71
N LEU A 227 24.03 -16.34 -18.56
CA LEU A 227 23.06 -16.94 -17.67
C LEU A 227 21.66 -16.99 -18.31
N HIS A 228 21.22 -15.92 -18.97
CA HIS A 228 19.95 -15.88 -19.67
C HIS A 228 19.88 -16.91 -20.81
N ALA A 229 20.91 -17.00 -21.62
CA ALA A 229 20.99 -17.99 -22.72
C ALA A 229 20.92 -19.42 -22.19
N PHE A 230 21.59 -19.73 -21.07
CA PHE A 230 21.56 -21.04 -20.44
C PHE A 230 20.22 -21.38 -19.82
N LEU A 231 19.63 -20.42 -19.06
CA LEU A 231 18.36 -20.62 -18.34
C LEU A 231 17.15 -20.63 -19.26
N ALA A 232 17.19 -19.90 -20.37
CA ALA A 232 16.02 -19.60 -21.19
C ALA A 232 14.78 -19.27 -20.34
N PRO A 233 14.85 -18.22 -19.49
CA PRO A 233 13.83 -17.94 -18.50
C PRO A 233 12.50 -17.55 -19.18
N ARG A 234 11.38 -17.95 -18.59
CA ARG A 234 10.05 -17.48 -19.01
C ARG A 234 9.88 -16.01 -18.65
N GLU A 235 10.46 -15.61 -17.52
CA GLU A 235 10.39 -14.23 -17.03
C GLU A 235 11.79 -13.71 -16.71
N THR A 236 12.10 -12.56 -17.28
CA THR A 236 13.25 -11.74 -16.88
C THR A 236 12.71 -10.46 -16.26
N LEU A 237 12.76 -10.38 -14.93
CA LEU A 237 12.19 -9.26 -14.18
C LEU A 237 13.27 -8.23 -13.85
N LEU A 238 13.15 -7.03 -14.38
CA LEU A 238 14.00 -5.91 -14.02
C LEU A 238 13.48 -5.27 -12.73
N VAL A 239 14.27 -5.32 -11.68
CA VAL A 239 14.01 -4.61 -10.44
C VAL A 239 14.61 -3.21 -10.51
N ALA A 240 13.76 -2.21 -10.43
CA ALA A 240 14.13 -0.81 -10.52
C ALA A 240 13.65 -0.03 -9.30
N ASP A 241 14.52 0.82 -8.76
CA ASP A 241 14.20 1.73 -7.67
C ASP A 241 13.43 2.94 -8.24
N ALA A 242 12.22 3.16 -7.75
CA ALA A 242 11.36 4.26 -8.20
C ALA A 242 11.94 5.66 -7.88
N ALA A 243 12.89 5.76 -6.95
CA ALA A 243 13.52 7.02 -6.56
C ALA A 243 14.63 7.48 -7.54
N THR A 244 15.12 6.60 -8.42
CA THR A 244 16.26 6.90 -9.30
C THR A 244 15.93 7.78 -10.53
N GLY A 245 14.65 8.16 -10.71
CA GLY A 245 14.23 9.10 -11.75
C GLY A 245 14.57 8.64 -13.18
N GLN A 246 15.05 9.54 -14.02
CA GLN A 246 15.36 9.26 -15.44
C GLN A 246 16.54 8.29 -15.63
N GLN A 247 17.46 8.19 -14.68
CA GLN A 247 18.55 7.22 -14.76
C GLN A 247 18.01 5.78 -14.85
N ALA A 248 16.91 5.49 -14.14
CA ALA A 248 16.28 4.18 -14.20
C ALA A 248 15.77 3.82 -15.60
N VAL A 249 15.37 4.80 -16.40
CA VAL A 249 14.92 4.59 -17.79
C VAL A 249 16.08 4.10 -18.68
N ASN A 250 17.23 4.75 -18.59
CA ASN A 250 18.42 4.36 -19.35
C ASN A 250 18.90 2.96 -18.95
N VAL A 251 18.89 2.66 -17.66
CA VAL A 251 19.20 1.35 -17.11
C VAL A 251 18.24 0.31 -17.67
N ALA A 252 16.94 0.58 -17.65
CA ALA A 252 15.92 -0.34 -18.14
C ALA A 252 16.10 -0.67 -19.63
N GLN A 253 16.41 0.31 -20.48
CA GLN A 253 16.72 0.09 -21.89
C GLN A 253 17.94 -0.80 -22.10
N THR A 254 19.00 -0.58 -21.29
CA THR A 254 20.23 -1.37 -21.42
C THR A 254 20.02 -2.81 -21.02
N PHE A 255 19.30 -3.07 -19.92
CA PHE A 255 18.95 -4.43 -19.52
C PHE A 255 18.02 -5.11 -20.54
N ASP A 256 17.05 -4.38 -21.08
CA ASP A 256 16.12 -4.93 -22.08
C ASP A 256 16.85 -5.39 -23.35
N ARG A 257 17.77 -4.58 -23.86
CA ARG A 257 18.61 -4.95 -25.00
C ARG A 257 19.53 -6.13 -24.72
N ALA A 258 19.97 -6.30 -23.46
CA ALA A 258 20.90 -7.34 -23.08
C ALA A 258 20.25 -8.69 -22.84
N VAL A 259 19.12 -8.73 -22.12
CA VAL A 259 18.49 -9.96 -21.60
C VAL A 259 16.99 -10.05 -21.84
N ASN A 260 16.46 -9.27 -22.77
CA ASN A 260 15.03 -9.28 -23.15
C ASN A 260 14.10 -9.29 -21.93
N VAL A 261 14.04 -8.15 -21.22
CA VAL A 261 13.18 -7.96 -20.05
C VAL A 261 11.72 -8.24 -20.40
N THR A 262 11.04 -9.07 -19.62
CA THR A 262 9.62 -9.40 -19.80
C THR A 262 8.69 -8.57 -18.93
N GLY A 263 9.25 -7.99 -17.85
CA GLY A 263 8.49 -7.14 -16.93
C GLY A 263 9.37 -6.38 -15.96
N ILE A 264 8.82 -5.33 -15.41
CA ILE A 264 9.48 -4.43 -14.46
C ILE A 264 8.87 -4.63 -13.08
N VAL A 265 9.69 -4.62 -12.04
CA VAL A 265 9.29 -4.55 -10.64
C VAL A 265 9.77 -3.22 -10.08
N LEU A 266 8.84 -2.37 -9.67
CA LEU A 266 9.17 -1.10 -9.01
C LEU A 266 9.27 -1.30 -7.51
N THR A 267 10.39 -0.87 -6.94
CA THR A 267 10.65 -0.93 -5.49
C THR A 267 10.71 0.45 -4.87
N LYS A 268 10.67 0.48 -3.54
CA LYS A 268 10.79 1.70 -2.71
C LYS A 268 9.73 2.76 -3.04
N LEU A 269 8.53 2.29 -3.36
CA LEU A 269 7.40 3.17 -3.62
C LEU A 269 6.85 3.84 -2.35
N ASP A 270 7.29 3.40 -1.18
CA ASP A 270 7.02 3.98 0.15
C ASP A 270 7.93 5.18 0.48
N GLY A 271 8.99 5.38 -0.30
CA GLY A 271 9.90 6.52 -0.16
C GLY A 271 9.39 7.81 -0.82
N ASP A 272 10.24 8.85 -0.82
CA ASP A 272 9.99 10.13 -1.49
C ASP A 272 10.19 10.02 -3.02
N ALA A 273 9.60 8.98 -3.62
CA ALA A 273 9.67 8.78 -5.05
C ALA A 273 8.73 9.76 -5.76
N ARG A 274 9.28 10.55 -6.67
CA ARG A 274 8.52 11.51 -7.50
C ARG A 274 7.58 10.82 -8.49
N GLY A 275 7.76 9.51 -8.70
CA GLY A 275 6.88 8.63 -9.48
C GLY A 275 6.98 8.74 -10.99
N GLY A 276 7.68 9.74 -11.52
CA GLY A 276 7.87 9.93 -12.96
C GLY A 276 8.64 8.80 -13.63
N ALA A 277 9.53 8.14 -12.88
CA ALA A 277 10.26 6.98 -13.36
C ALA A 277 9.34 5.84 -13.84
N ALA A 278 8.23 5.57 -13.11
CA ALA A 278 7.27 4.54 -13.49
C ALA A 278 6.62 4.84 -14.85
N LEU A 279 6.17 6.09 -15.04
CA LEU A 279 5.56 6.55 -16.29
C LEU A 279 6.56 6.46 -17.46
N SER A 280 7.79 6.90 -17.21
CA SER A 280 8.83 6.93 -18.25
C SER A 280 9.35 5.55 -18.60
N MET A 281 9.62 4.68 -17.62
CA MET A 281 10.11 3.32 -17.87
C MET A 281 9.15 2.52 -18.74
N ARG A 282 7.87 2.54 -18.42
CA ARG A 282 6.85 1.82 -19.21
C ARG A 282 6.76 2.36 -20.63
N SER A 283 6.71 3.69 -20.79
CA SER A 283 6.59 4.32 -22.09
C SER A 283 7.82 4.07 -22.97
N VAL A 284 9.01 4.18 -22.40
CA VAL A 284 10.26 4.08 -23.15
C VAL A 284 10.67 2.64 -23.47
N THR A 285 10.42 1.69 -22.57
CA THR A 285 10.78 0.27 -22.78
C THR A 285 9.67 -0.53 -23.47
N GLY A 286 8.42 -0.07 -23.41
CA GLY A 286 7.26 -0.86 -23.81
C GLY A 286 6.95 -2.06 -22.91
N LYS A 287 7.78 -2.32 -21.85
CA LYS A 287 7.63 -3.50 -20.99
C LYS A 287 6.63 -3.24 -19.85
N PRO A 288 5.77 -4.21 -19.52
CA PRO A 288 4.78 -4.01 -18.47
C PRO A 288 5.44 -3.91 -17.09
N ILE A 289 4.92 -3.03 -16.24
CA ILE A 289 5.23 -3.07 -14.81
C ILE A 289 4.32 -4.15 -14.22
N LYS A 290 4.92 -5.23 -13.68
CA LYS A 290 4.17 -6.39 -13.17
C LYS A 290 3.91 -6.31 -11.68
N PHE A 291 4.88 -5.79 -10.92
CA PHE A 291 4.79 -5.72 -9.46
C PHE A 291 5.29 -4.40 -8.91
N SER A 292 4.79 -4.09 -7.71
CA SER A 292 5.25 -2.97 -6.89
C SER A 292 5.61 -3.42 -5.48
N GLY A 293 6.72 -2.90 -4.96
CA GLY A 293 7.14 -3.02 -3.56
C GLY A 293 6.88 -1.71 -2.83
N GLU A 294 6.03 -1.76 -1.82
CA GLU A 294 5.52 -0.59 -1.09
C GLU A 294 6.04 -0.53 0.36
N GLY A 295 7.23 -1.05 0.61
CA GLY A 295 7.88 -1.05 1.91
C GLY A 295 8.88 -2.17 2.11
N GLU A 296 9.50 -2.23 3.30
CA GLU A 296 10.55 -3.21 3.62
C GLU A 296 10.01 -4.61 3.96
N LYS A 297 8.82 -4.70 4.52
CA LYS A 297 8.24 -5.97 4.97
C LYS A 297 7.92 -6.89 3.79
N LEU A 298 8.02 -8.20 4.02
CA LEU A 298 7.84 -9.22 3.00
C LEU A 298 6.40 -9.28 2.45
N ASP A 299 5.41 -8.86 3.21
CA ASP A 299 4.01 -8.76 2.80
C ASP A 299 3.67 -7.48 2.02
N GLN A 300 4.60 -6.50 1.96
CA GLN A 300 4.43 -5.25 1.23
C GLN A 300 4.89 -5.39 -0.23
N PHE A 301 4.23 -6.28 -0.96
CA PHE A 301 4.52 -6.58 -2.36
C PHE A 301 3.25 -7.06 -3.07
N GLY A 302 2.91 -6.44 -4.17
CA GLY A 302 1.68 -6.76 -4.89
C GLY A 302 1.74 -6.55 -6.40
N PRO A 303 0.73 -6.99 -7.14
CA PRO A 303 0.63 -6.72 -8.57
C PRO A 303 0.51 -5.23 -8.81
N PHE A 304 1.17 -4.75 -9.85
CA PHE A 304 1.02 -3.38 -10.29
C PHE A 304 -0.28 -3.24 -11.09
N VAL A 305 -1.21 -2.45 -10.59
CA VAL A 305 -2.50 -2.20 -11.22
C VAL A 305 -2.53 -0.76 -11.77
N PRO A 306 -2.38 -0.54 -13.09
CA PRO A 306 -2.27 0.79 -13.68
C PRO A 306 -3.37 1.77 -13.28
N GLY A 307 -4.64 1.32 -13.27
CA GLY A 307 -5.77 2.16 -12.88
C GLY A 307 -5.70 2.64 -11.43
N ARG A 308 -5.30 1.77 -10.49
CA ARG A 308 -5.12 2.13 -9.06
C ARG A 308 -3.96 3.12 -8.88
N MET A 309 -2.88 2.93 -9.65
CA MET A 309 -1.76 3.84 -9.63
C MET A 309 -2.13 5.21 -10.19
N ALA A 310 -2.92 5.25 -11.27
CA ALA A 310 -3.47 6.50 -11.81
C ALA A 310 -4.34 7.24 -10.77
N ASP A 311 -5.20 6.53 -10.04
CA ASP A 311 -6.01 7.11 -8.97
C ASP A 311 -5.14 7.68 -7.83
N ARG A 312 -4.05 7.00 -7.46
CA ARG A 312 -3.07 7.49 -6.46
C ARG A 312 -2.34 8.75 -6.94
N ILE A 313 -1.87 8.77 -8.20
CA ILE A 313 -1.21 9.94 -8.82
C ILE A 313 -2.14 11.16 -8.84
N LEU A 314 -3.42 10.95 -9.07
CA LEU A 314 -4.43 12.02 -9.09
C LEU A 314 -4.93 12.45 -7.70
N GLY A 315 -4.38 11.88 -6.63
CA GLY A 315 -4.84 12.16 -5.26
C GLY A 315 -6.27 11.67 -4.96
N MET A 316 -6.80 10.76 -5.79
CA MET A 316 -8.14 10.19 -5.60
C MET A 316 -8.18 9.06 -4.56
N GLY A 317 -7.02 8.64 -4.06
CA GLY A 317 -6.87 7.55 -3.10
C GLY A 317 -6.99 6.17 -3.74
N ASP A 318 -6.62 5.13 -2.99
CA ASP A 318 -6.79 3.73 -3.39
C ASP A 318 -7.84 3.05 -2.51
N ILE A 319 -9.12 3.34 -2.79
CA ILE A 319 -10.23 2.77 -2.01
C ILE A 319 -10.32 1.26 -2.21
N VAL A 320 -10.06 0.76 -3.41
CA VAL A 320 -10.12 -0.69 -3.72
C VAL A 320 -9.02 -1.43 -2.98
N GLY A 321 -7.77 -0.91 -3.01
CA GLY A 321 -6.66 -1.49 -2.25
C GLY A 321 -6.90 -1.46 -0.74
N LEU A 322 -7.52 -0.41 -0.23
CA LEU A 322 -7.91 -0.33 1.18
C LEU A 322 -8.90 -1.45 1.54
N VAL A 323 -9.92 -1.67 0.71
CA VAL A 323 -10.93 -2.71 0.93
C VAL A 323 -10.31 -4.11 0.82
N GLU A 324 -9.46 -4.37 -0.18
CA GLU A 324 -8.76 -5.65 -0.34
C GLU A 324 -7.80 -5.92 0.83
N HIS A 325 -7.05 -4.91 1.27
CA HIS A 325 -6.12 -5.04 2.40
C HIS A 325 -6.87 -5.29 3.72
N ALA A 326 -8.01 -4.65 3.90
CA ALA A 326 -8.90 -4.91 5.03
C ALA A 326 -9.50 -6.31 4.95
N ALA A 327 -10.01 -6.73 3.79
CA ALA A 327 -10.63 -8.04 3.59
C ALA A 327 -9.64 -9.19 3.83
N ALA A 328 -8.38 -9.06 3.40
CA ALA A 328 -7.34 -10.08 3.58
C ALA A 328 -6.96 -10.31 5.06
N ARG A 329 -7.28 -9.39 5.97
CA ARG A 329 -6.92 -9.43 7.39
C ARG A 329 -8.11 -9.54 8.33
N ILE A 330 -9.32 -9.48 7.80
CA ILE A 330 -10.56 -9.61 8.57
C ILE A 330 -11.02 -11.05 8.51
N ASP A 331 -11.09 -11.71 9.66
CA ASP A 331 -11.80 -12.96 9.82
C ASP A 331 -13.31 -12.66 9.75
N GLU A 332 -13.93 -13.05 8.62
CA GLU A 332 -15.35 -12.79 8.37
C GLU A 332 -16.26 -13.39 9.45
N GLU A 333 -15.89 -14.54 10.02
CA GLU A 333 -16.68 -15.21 11.05
C GLU A 333 -16.61 -14.45 12.37
N GLN A 334 -15.43 -13.96 12.76
CA GLN A 334 -15.26 -13.12 13.95
C GLN A 334 -15.93 -11.76 13.78
N ALA A 335 -15.83 -11.17 12.59
CA ALA A 335 -16.51 -9.90 12.29
C ALA A 335 -18.02 -10.03 12.37
N ALA A 336 -18.59 -11.11 11.83
CA ALA A 336 -20.03 -11.38 11.90
C ALA A 336 -20.51 -11.60 13.36
N LYS A 337 -19.77 -12.37 14.16
CA LYS A 337 -20.06 -12.59 15.59
C LYS A 337 -20.00 -11.29 16.40
N SER A 338 -18.99 -10.46 16.16
CA SER A 338 -18.86 -9.16 16.82
C SER A 338 -20.01 -8.22 16.46
N MET A 339 -20.43 -8.22 15.19
CA MET A 339 -21.56 -7.42 14.73
C MET A 339 -22.88 -7.87 15.40
N ASP A 340 -23.13 -9.15 15.50
CA ASP A 340 -24.33 -9.69 16.16
C ASP A 340 -24.37 -9.35 17.67
N ARG A 341 -23.24 -9.48 18.37
CA ARG A 341 -23.11 -9.06 19.78
C ARG A 341 -23.32 -7.56 19.96
N MET A 342 -22.84 -6.75 19.01
CA MET A 342 -23.02 -5.31 19.01
C MET A 342 -24.50 -4.92 18.83
N MET A 343 -25.19 -5.54 17.86
CA MET A 343 -26.60 -5.30 17.58
C MET A 343 -27.52 -5.80 18.69
N SER A 344 -27.17 -6.91 19.35
CA SER A 344 -27.91 -7.46 20.49
C SER A 344 -27.71 -6.69 21.82
N GLY A 345 -26.83 -5.67 21.83
CA GLY A 345 -26.50 -4.91 23.03
C GLY A 345 -25.63 -5.66 24.04
N LYS A 346 -25.08 -6.81 23.65
CA LYS A 346 -24.20 -7.65 24.48
C LYS A 346 -22.72 -7.30 24.33
N PHE A 347 -22.41 -6.18 23.65
CA PHE A 347 -21.04 -5.68 23.47
C PHE A 347 -20.38 -5.36 24.81
N ASP A 348 -19.24 -5.97 25.08
CA ASP A 348 -18.50 -5.85 26.33
C ASP A 348 -17.02 -5.39 26.09
N PHE A 349 -16.21 -5.32 27.17
CA PHE A 349 -14.81 -4.90 27.06
C PHE A 349 -13.90 -5.97 26.41
N ASN A 350 -14.30 -7.25 26.33
CA ASN A 350 -13.56 -8.25 25.57
C ASN A 350 -13.77 -8.00 24.08
N ASP A 351 -15.01 -7.77 23.62
CA ASP A 351 -15.29 -7.39 22.23
C ASP A 351 -14.54 -6.10 21.83
N PHE A 352 -14.44 -5.15 22.76
CA PHE A 352 -13.67 -3.92 22.55
C PHE A 352 -12.17 -4.19 22.39
N LEU A 353 -11.58 -5.08 23.19
CA LEU A 353 -10.19 -5.52 23.03
C LEU A 353 -9.95 -6.22 21.70
N ASP A 354 -10.84 -7.10 21.29
CA ASP A 354 -10.73 -7.83 20.04
C ASP A 354 -10.79 -6.87 18.84
N GLN A 355 -11.69 -5.87 18.89
CA GLN A 355 -11.70 -4.81 17.88
C GLN A 355 -10.43 -3.97 17.87
N MET A 356 -9.88 -3.63 19.04
CA MET A 356 -8.60 -2.90 19.10
C MET A 356 -7.45 -3.72 18.52
N LYS A 357 -7.37 -5.02 18.82
CA LYS A 357 -6.36 -5.93 18.25
C LYS A 357 -6.53 -6.03 16.73
N MET A 358 -7.76 -6.16 16.26
CA MET A 358 -8.07 -6.16 14.83
C MET A 358 -7.62 -4.86 14.15
N MET A 359 -7.89 -3.70 14.76
CA MET A 359 -7.38 -2.43 14.25
C MET A 359 -5.85 -2.36 14.26
N GLN A 360 -5.18 -2.90 15.26
CA GLN A 360 -3.71 -2.97 15.32
C GLN A 360 -3.15 -3.92 14.25
N SER A 361 -3.83 -5.03 13.94
CA SER A 361 -3.41 -5.99 12.91
C SER A 361 -3.52 -5.43 11.49
N LEU A 362 -4.41 -4.45 11.25
CA LEU A 362 -4.52 -3.75 9.98
C LEU A 362 -3.30 -2.85 9.67
N GLY A 363 -2.46 -2.59 10.67
CA GLY A 363 -1.25 -1.77 10.55
C GLY A 363 -1.43 -0.34 11.07
N PRO A 364 -0.46 0.56 10.84
CA PRO A 364 -0.54 1.94 11.29
C PRO A 364 -1.77 2.63 10.69
N LEU A 365 -2.67 3.12 11.54
CA LEU A 365 -3.91 3.81 11.11
C LEU A 365 -3.65 4.96 10.13
N GLU A 366 -2.50 5.63 10.26
CA GLU A 366 -2.09 6.71 9.34
C GLU A 366 -1.89 6.20 7.91
N GLY A 367 -1.33 5.00 7.73
CA GLY A 367 -1.15 4.39 6.41
C GLY A 367 -2.49 4.03 5.75
N LEU A 368 -3.40 3.43 6.51
CA LEU A 368 -4.74 3.09 6.03
C LEU A 368 -5.60 4.32 5.70
N LEU A 369 -5.56 5.31 6.57
CA LEU A 369 -6.28 6.57 6.38
C LEU A 369 -5.68 7.40 5.25
N GLY A 370 -4.36 7.26 4.99
CA GLY A 370 -3.67 7.88 3.85
C GLY A 370 -4.19 7.42 2.48
N LEU A 371 -4.78 6.21 2.41
CA LEU A 371 -5.41 5.70 1.20
C LEU A 371 -6.79 6.34 0.91
N LEU A 372 -7.36 7.07 1.88
CA LEU A 372 -8.64 7.76 1.67
C LEU A 372 -8.46 9.11 0.97
N PRO A 373 -9.28 9.41 -0.05
CA PRO A 373 -9.23 10.69 -0.76
C PRO A 373 -9.48 11.86 0.20
N GLY A 374 -8.60 12.85 0.20
CA GLY A 374 -8.74 14.05 1.03
C GLY A 374 -8.29 13.89 2.49
N PHE A 375 -7.70 12.77 2.89
CA PHE A 375 -7.22 12.53 4.26
C PHE A 375 -6.21 13.59 4.73
N GLY A 376 -5.35 14.09 3.84
CA GLY A 376 -4.41 15.17 4.17
C GLY A 376 -5.08 16.42 4.74
N LYS A 377 -6.32 16.72 4.34
CA LYS A 377 -7.12 17.83 4.90
C LYS A 377 -7.74 17.46 6.26
N ILE A 378 -8.20 16.21 6.39
CA ILE A 378 -8.75 15.68 7.63
C ILE A 378 -7.65 15.60 8.70
N LYS A 379 -6.43 15.18 8.32
CA LYS A 379 -5.27 15.12 9.20
C LYS A 379 -4.94 16.49 9.82
N LYS A 380 -5.05 17.58 9.05
CA LYS A 380 -4.84 18.96 9.54
C LYS A 380 -5.93 19.45 10.53
N GLN A 381 -7.11 18.81 10.52
CA GLN A 381 -8.22 19.14 11.41
C GLN A 381 -8.31 18.22 12.64
N LEU A 382 -7.55 17.12 12.67
CA LEU A 382 -7.47 16.23 13.82
C LEU A 382 -6.61 16.88 14.91
N PRO A 383 -7.02 16.79 16.20
CA PRO A 383 -6.18 17.25 17.30
C PRO A 383 -4.83 16.55 17.30
N GLU A 384 -3.76 17.25 17.66
CA GLU A 384 -2.43 16.67 17.82
C GLU A 384 -2.48 15.40 18.70
N GLY A 385 -1.87 14.31 18.21
CA GLY A 385 -1.86 13.01 18.90
C GLY A 385 -3.17 12.23 18.84
N ALA A 386 -4.16 12.60 18.01
CA ALA A 386 -5.40 11.83 17.85
C ALA A 386 -5.15 10.40 17.34
N LEU A 387 -4.10 10.22 16.54
CA LEU A 387 -3.70 8.94 15.94
C LEU A 387 -2.50 8.30 16.66
N ASP A 388 -2.10 8.82 17.84
CA ASP A 388 -0.95 8.32 18.59
C ASP A 388 -1.16 6.83 19.01
N PRO A 389 -0.34 5.89 18.53
CA PRO A 389 -0.42 4.48 18.91
C PRO A 389 -0.30 4.24 20.41
N ARG A 390 0.34 5.15 21.15
CA ARG A 390 0.48 5.06 22.61
C ARG A 390 -0.88 5.14 23.31
N ARG A 391 -1.81 5.93 22.78
CA ARG A 391 -3.17 6.04 23.35
C ARG A 391 -3.93 4.72 23.27
N MET A 392 -3.78 3.98 22.17
CA MET A 392 -4.37 2.65 22.02
C MET A 392 -3.79 1.67 23.03
N LYS A 393 -2.45 1.66 23.22
CA LYS A 393 -1.79 0.84 24.24
C LYS A 393 -2.24 1.21 25.67
N HIS A 394 -2.48 2.49 25.96
CA HIS A 394 -3.02 2.91 27.25
C HIS A 394 -4.44 2.40 27.49
N MET A 395 -5.31 2.48 26.49
CA MET A 395 -6.66 1.91 26.58
C MET A 395 -6.64 0.40 26.76
N GLU A 396 -5.79 -0.29 26.02
CA GLU A 396 -5.57 -1.74 26.17
C GLU A 396 -5.11 -2.10 27.59
N ALA A 397 -4.10 -1.40 28.13
CA ALA A 397 -3.61 -1.61 29.48
C ALA A 397 -4.69 -1.41 30.56
N ILE A 398 -5.56 -0.40 30.38
CA ILE A 398 -6.71 -0.18 31.29
C ILE A 398 -7.66 -1.36 31.26
N VAL A 399 -8.02 -1.86 30.08
CA VAL A 399 -8.98 -2.98 29.93
C VAL A 399 -8.35 -4.30 30.41
N LEU A 400 -7.06 -4.54 30.14
CA LEU A 400 -6.34 -5.71 30.62
C LEU A 400 -6.21 -5.74 32.17
N SER A 401 -6.18 -4.58 32.81
CA SER A 401 -6.18 -4.47 34.28
C SER A 401 -7.56 -4.74 34.93
N MET A 402 -8.61 -4.91 34.13
CA MET A 402 -9.92 -5.37 34.59
C MET A 402 -9.92 -6.90 34.73
N THR A 403 -10.64 -7.41 35.73
CA THR A 403 -10.91 -8.87 35.83
C THR A 403 -11.82 -9.35 34.68
N ALA A 404 -11.81 -10.64 34.39
CA ALA A 404 -12.69 -11.22 33.36
C ALA A 404 -14.18 -10.88 33.60
N LYS A 405 -14.63 -10.91 34.85
CA LYS A 405 -16.01 -10.53 35.23
C LYS A 405 -16.32 -9.06 35.00
N GLU A 406 -15.34 -8.16 35.19
CA GLU A 406 -15.50 -6.72 34.99
C GLU A 406 -15.48 -6.39 33.49
N ARG A 407 -14.70 -7.11 32.69
CA ARG A 407 -14.72 -6.97 31.22
C ARG A 407 -16.04 -7.40 30.62
N SER A 408 -16.59 -8.54 31.09
CA SER A 408 -17.87 -9.06 30.59
C SER A 408 -19.08 -8.27 31.09
N ASN A 409 -18.96 -7.63 32.26
CA ASN A 409 -20.07 -6.83 32.83
C ASN A 409 -19.59 -5.44 33.29
N PRO A 410 -19.60 -4.45 32.40
CA PRO A 410 -19.15 -3.09 32.70
C PRO A 410 -19.91 -2.40 33.86
N ASN A 411 -21.11 -2.87 34.21
CA ASN A 411 -21.92 -2.31 35.30
C ASN A 411 -21.30 -2.58 36.68
N LEU A 412 -20.37 -3.53 36.80
CA LEU A 412 -19.63 -3.82 38.05
C LEU A 412 -18.58 -2.77 38.38
N LEU A 413 -18.24 -1.83 37.48
CA LEU A 413 -17.15 -0.87 37.62
C LEU A 413 -17.53 0.30 38.55
N ASN A 414 -17.58 0.01 39.86
CA ASN A 414 -17.77 1.01 40.92
C ASN A 414 -16.48 1.84 41.19
N PRO A 415 -16.55 2.94 41.96
CA PRO A 415 -15.41 3.82 42.20
C PRO A 415 -14.17 3.11 42.82
N SER A 416 -14.36 2.12 43.69
CA SER A 416 -13.28 1.35 44.29
C SER A 416 -12.53 0.50 43.24
N ARG A 417 -13.27 -0.19 42.39
CA ARG A 417 -12.71 -1.01 41.28
C ARG A 417 -11.96 -0.15 40.27
N ARG A 418 -12.49 1.03 39.94
CA ARG A 418 -11.82 1.98 39.04
C ARG A 418 -10.48 2.46 39.59
N ARG A 419 -10.38 2.71 40.90
CA ARG A 419 -9.10 3.06 41.52
C ARG A 419 -8.09 1.90 41.48
N ARG A 420 -8.54 0.67 41.72
CA ARG A 420 -7.70 -0.53 41.62
C ARG A 420 -7.19 -0.72 40.17
N ILE A 421 -8.07 -0.55 39.17
CA ILE A 421 -7.72 -0.63 37.73
C ILE A 421 -6.69 0.46 37.38
N ALA A 422 -6.90 1.70 37.86
CA ALA A 422 -5.97 2.81 37.64
C ALA A 422 -4.58 2.51 38.21
N ALA A 423 -4.52 1.98 39.44
CA ALA A 423 -3.28 1.56 40.08
C ALA A 423 -2.59 0.39 39.33
N GLY A 424 -3.37 -0.59 38.87
CA GLY A 424 -2.88 -1.76 38.13
C GLY A 424 -2.30 -1.44 36.75
N CYS A 425 -2.88 -0.47 36.02
CA CYS A 425 -2.38 -0.08 34.70
C CYS A 425 -1.41 1.11 34.72
N GLY A 426 -1.13 1.70 35.90
CA GLY A 426 -0.27 2.88 36.01
C GLY A 426 -0.79 4.13 35.35
N ARG A 427 -2.13 4.26 35.19
CA ARG A 427 -2.75 5.41 34.52
C ARG A 427 -3.60 6.23 35.49
N PRO A 428 -3.74 7.55 35.26
CA PRO A 428 -4.60 8.39 36.09
C PRO A 428 -6.05 7.89 36.11
N LEU A 429 -6.70 7.98 37.30
CA LEU A 429 -8.11 7.58 37.44
C LEU A 429 -9.05 8.32 36.46
N MET A 430 -8.69 9.53 36.07
CA MET A 430 -9.42 10.32 35.09
C MET A 430 -9.48 9.62 33.71
N GLU A 431 -8.38 9.01 33.26
CA GLU A 431 -8.33 8.26 31.99
C GLU A 431 -9.21 7.01 32.05
N VAL A 432 -9.18 6.27 33.16
CA VAL A 432 -10.04 5.11 33.39
C VAL A 432 -11.53 5.52 33.34
N ASN A 433 -11.89 6.61 34.02
CA ASN A 433 -13.26 7.12 34.01
C ASN A 433 -13.70 7.58 32.60
N LYS A 434 -12.80 8.24 31.87
CA LYS A 434 -13.04 8.68 30.48
C LYS A 434 -13.29 7.49 29.56
N LEU A 435 -12.46 6.44 29.63
CA LEU A 435 -12.62 5.22 28.84
C LEU A 435 -13.98 4.56 29.12
N ILE A 436 -14.34 4.36 30.40
CA ILE A 436 -15.61 3.74 30.79
C ILE A 436 -16.81 4.55 30.33
N LYS A 437 -16.74 5.88 30.44
CA LYS A 437 -17.80 6.78 29.96
C LYS A 437 -17.98 6.66 28.45
N ASN A 438 -16.90 6.80 27.70
CA ASN A 438 -16.92 6.72 26.23
C ASN A 438 -17.42 5.34 25.74
N PHE A 439 -16.98 4.26 26.39
CA PHE A 439 -17.48 2.91 26.11
C PHE A 439 -18.99 2.79 26.35
N SER A 440 -19.48 3.35 27.43
CA SER A 440 -20.92 3.32 27.77
C SER A 440 -21.76 4.12 26.76
N GLU A 441 -21.27 5.26 26.31
CA GLU A 441 -21.92 6.09 25.28
C GLU A 441 -21.93 5.38 23.93
N MET A 442 -20.80 4.78 23.53
CA MET A 442 -20.69 3.98 22.30
C MET A 442 -21.68 2.81 22.33
N ARG A 443 -21.72 2.02 23.43
CA ARG A 443 -22.67 0.92 23.59
C ARG A 443 -24.13 1.35 23.48
N LYS A 444 -24.48 2.52 24.03
CA LYS A 444 -25.85 3.08 23.91
C LYS A 444 -26.19 3.48 22.48
N MET A 445 -25.27 4.09 21.74
CA MET A 445 -25.51 4.50 20.35
C MET A 445 -25.66 3.30 19.41
N MET A 446 -24.91 2.22 19.67
CA MET A 446 -24.84 1.03 18.79
C MET A 446 -25.91 -0.02 19.15
N SER A 447 -26.52 0.04 20.35
CA SER A 447 -27.60 -0.86 20.71
C SER A 447 -28.82 -0.67 19.79
N GLY A 448 -29.55 -1.78 19.48
CA GLY A 448 -30.68 -1.77 18.54
C GLY A 448 -31.81 -0.77 18.86
N LYS A 449 -31.76 -0.12 20.00
CA LYS A 449 -32.65 1.00 20.43
C LYS A 449 -32.06 2.39 20.10
N GLY A 450 -30.77 2.47 19.64
CA GLY A 450 -30.13 3.71 19.24
C GLY A 450 -30.40 4.08 17.78
N LYS A 451 -30.18 5.35 17.40
CA LYS A 451 -30.39 5.84 16.02
C LYS A 451 -29.67 5.00 14.96
N MET A 452 -28.51 4.50 15.26
CA MET A 452 -27.68 3.71 14.35
C MET A 452 -28.17 2.25 14.24
N GLY A 453 -28.62 1.65 15.34
CA GLY A 453 -29.23 0.32 15.34
C GLY A 453 -30.57 0.27 14.58
N ALA A 454 -31.36 1.34 14.63
CA ALA A 454 -32.58 1.47 13.84
C ALA A 454 -32.28 1.56 12.34
N MET A 455 -31.27 2.34 11.96
CA MET A 455 -30.81 2.48 10.57
C MET A 455 -30.24 1.16 10.01
N MET A 456 -29.43 0.44 10.80
CA MET A 456 -28.87 -0.86 10.39
C MET A 456 -29.96 -1.94 10.28
N LYS A 457 -30.95 -1.97 11.17
CA LYS A 457 -32.11 -2.88 11.04
C LYS A 457 -32.89 -2.61 9.77
N GLN A 458 -33.06 -1.35 9.39
CA GLN A 458 -33.73 -0.96 8.16
C GLN A 458 -32.93 -1.42 6.91
N MET A 459 -31.60 -1.30 6.92
CA MET A 459 -30.75 -1.82 5.85
C MET A 459 -30.76 -3.37 5.77
N ALA A 460 -30.72 -4.06 6.89
CA ALA A 460 -30.78 -5.52 6.94
C ALA A 460 -32.14 -6.07 6.45
N SER A 461 -33.25 -5.41 6.76
CA SER A 461 -34.58 -5.78 6.29
C SER A 461 -34.78 -5.57 4.78
N MET A 462 -34.00 -4.68 4.15
CA MET A 462 -33.99 -4.47 2.69
C MET A 462 -33.24 -5.57 1.94
N LYS A 463 -32.24 -6.23 2.56
CA LYS A 463 -31.47 -7.32 1.96
C LYS A 463 -32.26 -8.64 1.82
N GLY A 464 -33.36 -8.81 2.58
CA GLY A 464 -34.21 -10.02 2.57
C GLY A 464 -35.33 -10.06 1.51
N LYS A 465 -35.56 -8.96 0.80
CA LYS A 465 -36.54 -8.89 -0.29
C LYS A 465 -35.82 -8.51 -1.57
N GLY A 466 -35.40 -9.47 -2.39
CA GLY A 466 -34.76 -9.37 -3.71
C GLY A 466 -34.83 -8.03 -4.50
N GLY A 467 -34.69 -6.92 -3.85
CA GLY A 467 -34.70 -5.57 -4.40
C GLY A 467 -33.29 -5.12 -4.71
N LYS A 468 -33.07 -4.63 -5.93
CA LYS A 468 -31.91 -3.81 -6.34
C LYS A 468 -31.55 -2.88 -5.18
N VAL A 469 -30.31 -2.94 -4.71
CA VAL A 469 -29.77 -1.97 -3.75
C VAL A 469 -29.99 -0.59 -4.39
N PRO A 470 -30.82 0.29 -3.78
CA PRO A 470 -30.88 1.66 -4.27
C PRO A 470 -29.47 2.22 -4.11
N GLY A 471 -28.87 2.67 -5.21
CA GLY A 471 -27.59 3.35 -5.16
C GLY A 471 -27.67 4.40 -4.07
N PHE A 472 -26.64 4.54 -3.26
CA PHE A 472 -26.52 5.55 -2.22
C PHE A 472 -26.91 6.91 -2.83
N PRO A 473 -28.02 7.54 -2.40
CA PRO A 473 -28.32 8.89 -2.83
C PRO A 473 -27.30 9.79 -2.13
N GLY A 474 -26.26 10.19 -2.82
CA GLY A 474 -25.24 11.08 -2.29
C GLY A 474 -23.81 10.83 -2.76
N MET A 475 -23.52 9.74 -3.52
CA MET A 475 -22.19 9.54 -4.10
C MET A 475 -22.04 10.15 -5.50
N GLY A 476 -23.06 10.84 -5.99
CA GLY A 476 -23.07 11.56 -7.27
C GLY A 476 -23.07 13.09 -7.17
N GLY A 477 -22.81 13.66 -6.01
CA GLY A 477 -22.74 15.11 -5.84
C GLY A 477 -21.70 15.46 -4.79
N GLY A 478 -20.80 16.40 -5.14
CA GLY A 478 -19.65 16.81 -4.36
C GLY A 478 -19.87 16.99 -2.87
N LEU A 479 -18.78 16.97 -2.15
CA LEU A 479 -18.46 17.19 -0.72
C LEU A 479 -19.57 17.65 0.27
N GLY A 480 -20.83 17.88 -0.17
CA GLY A 480 -21.98 18.19 0.67
C GLY A 480 -22.55 17.01 1.46
N GLY A 481 -22.26 15.75 1.03
CA GLY A 481 -22.74 14.52 1.69
C GLY A 481 -21.98 14.12 2.95
N LEU A 482 -20.78 14.70 3.21
CA LEU A 482 -20.00 14.43 4.42
C LEU A 482 -20.60 15.05 5.71
N LYS A 483 -21.60 15.94 5.62
CA LYS A 483 -22.34 16.39 6.81
C LYS A 483 -23.10 15.24 7.52
N GLY A 484 -23.42 14.14 6.80
CA GLY A 484 -24.02 12.93 7.37
C GLY A 484 -23.05 12.00 8.09
N LEU A 485 -21.75 12.04 7.74
CA LEU A 485 -20.68 11.28 8.40
C LEU A 485 -20.12 11.99 9.66
N GLY A 486 -20.56 13.22 9.92
CA GLY A 486 -20.28 13.92 11.19
C GLY A 486 -20.73 13.14 12.43
N GLY A 487 -21.66 12.18 12.26
CA GLY A 487 -22.09 11.27 13.32
C GLY A 487 -21.05 10.16 13.63
N LEU A 488 -20.27 9.70 12.65
CA LEU A 488 -19.18 8.73 12.85
C LEU A 488 -17.93 9.40 13.43
N GLY A 489 -17.65 10.65 13.03
CA GLY A 489 -16.59 11.47 13.62
C GLY A 489 -16.88 11.84 15.07
N GLY A 490 -18.14 12.01 15.45
CA GLY A 490 -18.56 12.30 16.84
C GLY A 490 -18.32 11.11 17.79
N GLY A 491 -18.48 9.88 17.33
CA GLY A 491 -18.21 8.67 18.12
C GLY A 491 -16.72 8.42 18.36
N LEU A 492 -15.92 8.52 17.32
CA LEU A 492 -14.46 8.35 17.41
C LEU A 492 -13.76 9.63 17.89
N GLY A 493 -14.24 10.81 17.50
CA GLY A 493 -13.72 12.07 17.98
C GLY A 493 -13.96 12.31 19.47
N GLY A 494 -15.05 11.77 20.05
CA GLY A 494 -15.30 11.75 21.49
C GLY A 494 -14.33 10.87 22.27
N LEU A 495 -13.82 9.80 21.66
CA LEU A 495 -12.77 8.95 22.25
C LEU A 495 -11.41 9.66 22.31
N PHE A 496 -11.11 10.53 21.35
CA PHE A 496 -9.79 11.16 21.18
C PHE A 496 -9.78 12.68 21.45
N GLY A 497 -10.93 13.36 21.43
CA GLY A 497 -11.04 14.80 21.63
C GLY A 497 -11.26 15.18 23.09
N GLY A 498 -10.24 15.69 23.79
CA GLY A 498 -10.42 16.47 24.99
C GLY A 498 -10.76 17.91 24.62
N ARG A 499 -11.93 18.42 24.97
CA ARG A 499 -12.10 19.87 25.15
C ARG A 499 -11.30 20.29 26.39
N ARG A 500 -10.62 21.43 26.28
CA ARG A 500 -9.99 22.13 27.41
C ARG A 500 -11.00 22.41 28.52
#